data_e5a3e1d571d8efa78b9bdafd3246e623
#
_entry.id   e5a3e1d571d8efa78b9bdafd3246e623
#
_cell.length_a   1.000
_cell.length_b   1.000
_cell.length_c   1.000
_cell.angle_alpha   90.00
_cell.angle_beta   90.00
_cell.angle_gamma   90.00
#
_symmetry.space_group_name_H-M   'P 1'
#
loop_
_entity.id
_entity.type
_entity.pdbx_description
1 polymer ?
#
loop_
_entity_poly.entity_id
_entity_poly.type
_entity_poly.pdbx_seq_one_letter_code
_entity_poly.pdbx_strand_id
1 'polypeptide(L)'
;MFKPKTTDFNLSPYTGLTRESWIEAGEYILDGIFRHIKDFNDPVVLKRTETEVTYPHKNAPKEVLELEKKAEMFEGLTRTFFIAAPMIHINPSLVCNNLNLREYYKNQILRACKIGRASC
;
A
#
# COMPACT_ATOMS: atom_id res chain seq x y z
N MET A 1 6.45 -1.20 -17.58
CA MET A 1 6.03 -2.54 -17.08
C MET A 1 7.17 -3.14 -16.26
N PHE A 2 6.86 -3.71 -15.12
CA PHE A 2 7.84 -4.41 -14.29
C PHE A 2 8.41 -5.63 -15.00
N LYS A 3 9.74 -5.77 -14.94
CA LYS A 3 10.43 -6.98 -15.41
C LYS A 3 11.43 -7.39 -14.31
N PRO A 4 11.40 -8.65 -13.83
CA PRO A 4 12.35 -9.11 -12.85
C PRO A 4 13.76 -9.12 -13.45
N LYS A 5 14.74 -8.72 -12.65
CA LYS A 5 16.16 -8.75 -13.04
C LYS A 5 16.73 -10.16 -12.99
N THR A 6 16.20 -10.97 -12.05
CA THR A 6 16.68 -12.32 -11.79
C THR A 6 15.62 -13.32 -12.18
N THR A 7 15.91 -14.19 -13.13
CA THR A 7 15.05 -15.31 -13.51
C THR A 7 15.86 -16.61 -13.51
N ASP A 8 15.20 -17.73 -13.21
CA ASP A 8 15.82 -19.06 -13.26
C ASP A 8 14.78 -20.07 -13.76
N PHE A 9 14.88 -20.43 -15.03
CA PHE A 9 13.99 -21.40 -15.67
C PHE A 9 14.28 -22.85 -15.26
N ASN A 10 15.43 -23.14 -14.65
CA ASN A 10 15.70 -24.46 -14.07
C ASN A 10 14.90 -24.66 -12.77
N LEU A 11 14.83 -23.62 -11.95
CA LEU A 11 14.04 -23.60 -10.70
C LEU A 11 12.54 -23.45 -10.96
N SER A 12 12.18 -22.62 -11.93
CA SER A 12 10.79 -22.31 -12.29
C SER A 12 10.58 -22.42 -13.80
N PRO A 13 10.35 -23.65 -14.33
CA PRO A 13 10.38 -23.92 -15.77
C PRO A 13 9.40 -23.13 -16.61
N TYR A 14 8.26 -22.73 -16.05
CA TYR A 14 7.20 -22.04 -16.80
C TYR A 14 7.34 -20.52 -16.82
N THR A 15 7.79 -19.94 -15.72
CA THR A 15 7.82 -18.47 -15.57
C THR A 15 9.22 -17.90 -15.38
N GLY A 16 10.17 -18.72 -14.95
CA GLY A 16 11.50 -18.27 -14.54
C GLY A 16 11.51 -17.43 -13.26
N LEU A 17 10.34 -17.24 -12.60
CA LEU A 17 10.24 -16.42 -11.41
C LEU A 17 10.70 -17.18 -10.17
N THR A 18 11.60 -16.55 -9.43
CA THR A 18 12.17 -17.06 -8.18
C THR A 18 11.63 -16.25 -6.99
N ARG A 19 12.03 -16.64 -5.77
CA ARG A 19 11.74 -15.84 -4.58
C ARG A 19 12.28 -14.41 -4.72
N GLU A 20 13.47 -14.25 -5.25
CA GLU A 20 14.11 -12.96 -5.51
C GLU A 20 13.28 -12.11 -6.48
N SER A 21 12.74 -12.73 -7.52
CA SER A 21 11.84 -12.05 -8.46
C SER A 21 10.59 -11.50 -7.78
N TRP A 22 10.01 -12.24 -6.84
CA TRP A 22 8.84 -11.82 -6.07
C TRP A 22 9.18 -10.70 -5.08
N ILE A 23 10.37 -10.73 -4.48
CA ILE A 23 10.86 -9.63 -3.63
C ILE A 23 11.02 -8.36 -4.46
N GLU A 24 11.65 -8.44 -5.63
CA GLU A 24 11.77 -7.31 -6.56
C GLU A 24 10.40 -6.74 -6.96
N ALA A 25 9.42 -7.60 -7.23
CA ALA A 25 8.06 -7.17 -7.54
C ALA A 25 7.39 -6.46 -6.36
N GLY A 26 7.57 -6.97 -5.15
CA GLY A 26 7.08 -6.34 -3.93
C GLY A 26 7.68 -4.95 -3.72
N GLU A 27 8.98 -4.80 -3.88
CA GLU A 27 9.66 -3.50 -3.81
C GLU A 27 9.15 -2.54 -4.87
N TYR A 28 9.01 -2.99 -6.11
CA TYR A 28 8.48 -2.19 -7.21
C TYR A 28 7.06 -1.65 -6.91
N ILE A 29 6.19 -2.50 -6.39
CA ILE A 29 4.82 -2.10 -6.03
C ILE A 29 4.84 -1.09 -4.88
N LEU A 30 5.62 -1.35 -3.84
CA LEU A 30 5.73 -0.45 -2.68
C LEU A 30 6.34 0.90 -3.06
N ASP A 31 7.35 0.94 -3.91
CA ASP A 31 7.89 2.19 -4.45
C ASP A 31 6.83 2.98 -5.22
N GLY A 32 6.01 2.28 -6.00
CA GLY A 32 4.89 2.89 -6.73
C GLY A 32 3.85 3.52 -5.80
N ILE A 33 3.58 2.89 -4.67
CA ILE A 33 2.65 3.39 -3.64
C ILE A 33 3.28 4.57 -2.88
N PHE A 34 4.49 4.39 -2.37
CA PHE A 34 5.13 5.35 -1.47
C PHE A 34 5.61 6.63 -2.16
N ARG A 35 5.71 6.65 -3.49
CA ARG A 35 6.00 7.91 -4.19
C ARG A 35 4.93 9.00 -3.97
N HIS A 36 3.72 8.60 -3.57
CA HIS A 36 2.61 9.50 -3.28
C HIS A 36 2.48 9.84 -1.78
N ILE A 37 3.33 9.29 -0.93
CA ILE A 37 3.33 9.48 0.51
C ILE A 37 4.53 10.30 0.91
N LYS A 38 4.31 11.46 1.56
CA LYS A 38 5.36 12.41 1.91
C LYS A 38 5.89 12.23 3.33
N ASP A 39 5.02 11.92 4.28
CA ASP A 39 5.40 11.75 5.68
C ASP A 39 4.61 10.62 6.38
N PHE A 40 4.98 10.34 7.63
CA PHE A 40 4.38 9.26 8.43
C PHE A 40 2.88 9.43 8.72
N ASN A 41 2.36 10.64 8.59
CA ASN A 41 0.95 10.94 8.85
C ASN A 41 0.09 10.91 7.58
N ASP A 42 0.70 10.86 6.40
CA ASP A 42 -0.05 10.78 5.15
C ASP A 42 -0.73 9.40 5.03
N PRO A 43 -2.03 9.36 4.73
CA PRO A 43 -2.73 8.10 4.47
C PRO A 43 -2.33 7.51 3.13
N VAL A 44 -2.57 6.22 2.96
CA VAL A 44 -2.42 5.55 1.67
C VAL A 44 -3.66 5.83 0.81
N VAL A 45 -3.63 6.95 0.10
CA VAL A 45 -4.66 7.34 -0.86
C VAL A 45 -3.98 7.61 -2.20
N LEU A 46 -4.25 6.77 -3.18
CA LEU A 46 -3.66 6.88 -4.50
C LEU A 46 -4.55 7.70 -5.42
N LYS A 47 -3.93 8.52 -6.28
CA LYS A 47 -4.64 9.21 -7.35
C LYS A 47 -5.32 8.20 -8.26
N ARG A 48 -6.58 8.46 -8.56
CA ARG A 48 -7.33 7.68 -9.54
C ARG A 48 -7.41 8.40 -10.86
N THR A 49 -7.36 7.64 -11.94
CA THR A 49 -7.81 8.12 -13.23
C THR A 49 -9.34 8.24 -13.21
N GLU A 50 -9.89 9.25 -13.87
CA GLU A 50 -11.33 9.37 -14.01
C GLU A 50 -11.87 8.17 -14.79
N THR A 51 -12.82 7.47 -14.16
CA THR A 51 -13.56 6.36 -14.76
C THR A 51 -15.04 6.67 -14.69
N GLU A 52 -15.86 5.90 -15.39
CA GLU A 52 -17.32 6.03 -15.31
C GLU A 52 -17.86 5.84 -13.91
N VAL A 53 -17.20 5.00 -13.13
CA VAL A 53 -17.51 4.79 -11.70
C VAL A 53 -16.57 5.62 -10.84
N THR A 54 -17.09 6.66 -10.24
CA THR A 54 -16.33 7.50 -9.33
C THR A 54 -16.57 7.09 -7.87
N TYR A 55 -15.48 6.98 -7.13
CA TYR A 55 -15.51 6.75 -5.69
C TYR A 55 -14.51 7.72 -5.03
N PRO A 56 -14.87 8.52 -4.04
CA PRO A 56 -16.22 8.71 -3.50
C PRO A 56 -17.22 9.25 -4.54
N HIS A 57 -18.50 8.94 -4.37
CA HIS A 57 -19.54 9.37 -5.31
C HIS A 57 -19.69 10.90 -5.32
N LYS A 58 -19.49 11.53 -6.48
CA LYS A 58 -19.46 13.01 -6.60
C LYS A 58 -20.70 13.72 -6.07
N ASN A 59 -21.88 13.10 -6.17
CA ASN A 59 -23.16 13.69 -5.80
C ASN A 59 -23.75 13.13 -4.50
N ALA A 60 -22.96 12.43 -3.70
CA ALA A 60 -23.39 11.91 -2.42
C ALA A 60 -23.50 13.02 -1.36
N PRO A 61 -24.38 12.88 -0.35
CA PRO A 61 -24.41 13.78 0.79
C PRO A 61 -23.06 13.87 1.51
N LYS A 62 -22.78 15.00 2.16
CA LYS A 62 -21.49 15.25 2.82
C LYS A 62 -21.10 14.16 3.82
N GLU A 63 -22.04 13.68 4.60
CA GLU A 63 -21.80 12.60 5.58
C GLU A 63 -21.37 11.31 4.92
N VAL A 64 -21.97 10.97 3.77
CA VAL A 64 -21.60 9.79 2.98
C VAL A 64 -20.21 9.95 2.40
N LEU A 65 -19.88 11.13 1.85
CA LEU A 65 -18.54 11.41 1.31
C LEU A 65 -17.45 11.27 2.38
N GLU A 66 -17.70 11.74 3.60
CA GLU A 66 -16.75 11.61 4.71
C GLU A 66 -16.53 10.15 5.12
N LEU A 67 -17.60 9.35 5.16
CA LEU A 67 -17.51 7.91 5.42
C LEU A 67 -16.74 7.18 4.32
N GLU A 68 -17.03 7.51 3.06
CA GLU A 68 -16.31 6.90 1.91
C GLU A 68 -14.83 7.23 1.93
N LYS A 69 -14.46 8.48 2.28
CA LYS A 69 -13.05 8.87 2.41
C LYS A 69 -12.34 8.10 3.52
N LYS A 70 -12.99 7.92 4.67
CA LYS A 70 -12.45 7.12 5.78
C LYS A 70 -12.27 5.66 5.37
N ALA A 71 -13.25 5.09 4.67
CA ALA A 71 -13.19 3.74 4.15
C ALA A 71 -12.04 3.58 3.14
N GLU A 72 -11.84 4.55 2.26
CA GLU A 72 -10.73 4.55 1.30
C GLU A 72 -9.36 4.56 2.00
N MET A 73 -9.20 5.39 3.02
CA MET A 73 -7.98 5.44 3.81
C MET A 73 -7.71 4.11 4.52
N PHE A 74 -8.73 3.51 5.09
CA PHE A 74 -8.62 2.21 5.76
C PHE A 74 -8.31 1.08 4.77
N GLU A 75 -8.96 1.06 3.63
CA GLU A 75 -8.67 0.09 2.56
C GLU A 75 -7.25 0.24 2.02
N GLY A 76 -6.79 1.47 1.79
CA GLY A 76 -5.43 1.73 1.36
C GLY A 76 -4.40 1.17 2.34
N LEU A 77 -4.62 1.40 3.63
CA LEU A 77 -3.77 0.86 4.69
C LEU A 77 -3.76 -0.67 4.71
N THR A 78 -4.94 -1.28 4.75
CA THR A 78 -5.07 -2.73 4.92
C THR A 78 -4.62 -3.50 3.69
N ARG A 79 -5.00 -3.08 2.50
CA ARG A 79 -4.66 -3.76 1.25
C ARG A 79 -3.17 -3.67 0.93
N THR A 80 -2.55 -2.53 1.14
CA THR A 80 -1.10 -2.39 0.90
C THR A 80 -0.28 -3.12 1.95
N PHE A 81 -0.79 -3.28 3.15
CA PHE A 81 -0.10 -4.01 4.21
C PHE A 81 0.07 -5.51 3.90
N PHE A 82 -0.79 -6.11 3.07
CA PHE A 82 -0.59 -7.48 2.60
C PHE A 82 0.74 -7.66 1.85
N ILE A 83 1.18 -6.64 1.13
CA ILE A 83 2.48 -6.65 0.43
C ILE A 83 3.58 -6.19 1.37
N ALA A 84 3.33 -5.14 2.14
CA ALA A 84 4.33 -4.52 3.00
C ALA A 84 4.75 -5.42 4.17
N ALA A 85 3.82 -6.13 4.80
CA ALA A 85 4.11 -6.95 5.98
C ALA A 85 5.17 -8.04 5.73
N PRO A 86 5.05 -8.90 4.71
CA PRO A 86 6.10 -9.88 4.41
C PRO A 86 7.41 -9.22 4.00
N MET A 87 7.38 -8.11 3.28
CA MET A 87 8.58 -7.38 2.88
C MET A 87 9.30 -6.77 4.10
N ILE A 88 8.58 -6.20 5.04
CA ILE A 88 9.11 -5.70 6.31
C ILE A 88 9.67 -6.84 7.16
N HIS A 89 9.04 -8.00 7.15
CA HIS A 89 9.52 -9.18 7.86
C HIS A 89 10.89 -9.63 7.33
N ILE A 90 11.06 -9.65 6.02
CA ILE A 90 12.33 -10.01 5.38
C ILE A 90 13.39 -8.92 5.60
N ASN A 91 12.99 -7.65 5.52
CA ASN A 91 13.88 -6.51 5.68
C ASN A 91 13.25 -5.42 6.54
N PRO A 92 13.44 -5.46 7.87
CA PRO A 92 12.91 -4.43 8.78
C PRO A 92 13.43 -3.01 8.53
N SER A 93 14.53 -2.89 7.78
CA SER A 93 15.15 -1.61 7.42
C SER A 93 14.67 -1.07 6.08
N LEU A 94 13.67 -1.70 5.46
CA LEU A 94 13.14 -1.29 4.15
C LEU A 94 12.63 0.15 4.19
N VAL A 95 13.16 0.96 3.27
CA VAL A 95 12.83 2.38 3.11
C VAL A 95 12.29 2.61 1.71
N CYS A 96 11.16 3.27 1.61
CA CYS A 96 10.59 3.76 0.36
C CYS A 96 10.31 5.26 0.50
N ASN A 97 10.72 6.05 -0.49
CA ASN A 97 10.56 7.50 -0.47
C ASN A 97 11.03 8.16 0.84
N ASN A 98 12.20 7.76 1.35
CA ASN A 98 12.80 8.22 2.61
C ASN A 98 12.00 7.87 3.88
N LEU A 99 11.01 6.99 3.78
CA LEU A 99 10.22 6.53 4.92
C LEU A 99 10.54 5.07 5.24
N ASN A 100 10.87 4.78 6.50
CA ASN A 100 10.96 3.41 6.97
C ASN A 100 9.54 2.80 7.00
N LEU A 101 9.31 1.73 6.26
CA LEU A 101 7.97 1.15 6.10
C LEU A 101 7.42 0.59 7.40
N ARG A 102 8.25 -0.04 8.21
CA ARG A 102 7.85 -0.57 9.51
C ARG A 102 7.30 0.53 10.41
N GLU A 103 8.00 1.65 10.51
CA GLU A 103 7.57 2.79 11.34
C GLU A 103 6.34 3.47 10.75
N TYR A 104 6.26 3.57 9.42
CA TYR A 104 5.10 4.12 8.74
C TYR A 104 3.82 3.32 9.07
N TYR A 105 3.82 2.01 8.82
CA TYR A 105 2.65 1.17 9.07
C TYR A 105 2.30 1.07 10.54
N LYS A 106 3.29 1.01 11.43
CA LYS A 106 3.07 1.06 12.88
C LYS A 106 2.30 2.33 13.27
N ASN A 107 2.73 3.48 12.79
CA ASN A 107 2.06 4.77 13.05
C ASN A 107 0.64 4.78 12.50
N GLN A 108 0.44 4.34 11.26
CA GLN A 108 -0.87 4.31 10.61
C GLN A 108 -1.85 3.36 11.31
N ILE A 109 -1.40 2.18 11.70
CA ILE A 109 -2.21 1.20 12.42
C ILE A 109 -2.62 1.74 13.79
N LEU A 110 -1.70 2.33 14.55
CA LEU A 110 -2.00 2.94 15.85
C LEU A 110 -3.02 4.07 15.72
N ARG A 111 -2.91 4.90 14.70
CA ARG A 111 -3.88 5.98 14.43
C ARG A 111 -5.26 5.42 14.06
N ALA A 112 -5.33 4.39 13.22
CA ALA A 112 -6.58 3.72 12.88
C ALA A 112 -7.27 3.12 14.10
N CYS A 113 -6.51 2.51 15.01
CA CYS A 113 -7.04 1.97 16.27
C CYS A 113 -7.59 3.08 17.18
N LYS A 114 -6.96 4.24 17.25
CA LYS A 114 -7.46 5.39 18.03
C LYS A 114 -8.76 5.95 17.45
N ILE A 115 -8.86 6.07 16.13
CA ILE A 115 -10.08 6.52 15.44
C ILE A 115 -11.22 5.53 15.71
N GLY A 116 -10.97 4.21 15.64
CA GLY A 116 -11.95 3.18 15.96
C GLY A 116 -12.49 3.29 17.40
N ARG A 117 -11.63 3.60 18.36
CA ARG A 117 -12.04 3.82 19.76
C ARG A 117 -12.91 5.08 19.93
N ALA A 118 -12.61 6.13 19.19
CA ALA A 118 -13.40 7.38 19.22
C ALA A 118 -14.77 7.24 18.55
N SER A 119 -14.96 6.21 17.74
CA SER A 119 -16.19 5.93 17.01
C SER A 119 -17.15 4.97 17.75
N CYS A 120 -16.71 4.41 18.86
CA CYS A 120 -17.50 3.50 19.69
C CYS A 120 -18.32 4.24 20.76
#